data_f17fd96b048d89ad99fec7b8adbb9b15
#
_entry.id   f17fd96b048d89ad99fec7b8adbb9b15
#
_cell.length_a   1.000
_cell.length_b   1.000
_cell.length_c   1.000
_cell.angle_alpha   90.00
_cell.angle_beta   90.00
_cell.angle_gamma   90.00
#
_symmetry.space_group_name_H-M   'P 1'
#
loop_
_entity.id
_entity.type
_entity.pdbx_description
1 polymer ?
#
loop_
_entity_poly.entity_id
_entity_poly.type
_entity_poly.pdbx_seq_one_letter_code
_entity_poly.pdbx_strand_id
1 'polypeptide(L)'
;MTKAYLVAMPTIKDNDMFAKEYASKVADTIKPFQGKFLVRTPNKLIKEGEEKSLTVVIEFPNKEKALGWYNSPEHQKIVVHRRTATDPSSPIAVSYTHLT
;
A
#
# COMPACT_ATOMS: atom_id res chain seq x y z
N MET A 1 10.25 1.72 -20.24
CA MET A 1 9.96 0.86 -19.10
C MET A 1 8.62 1.18 -18.51
N THR A 2 7.87 0.15 -18.18
CA THR A 2 6.54 0.32 -17.61
C THR A 2 6.64 0.41 -16.09
N LYS A 3 6.22 1.53 -15.54
CA LYS A 3 6.14 1.69 -14.09
C LYS A 3 5.03 0.83 -13.52
N ALA A 4 5.13 0.50 -12.25
CA ALA A 4 4.09 -0.22 -11.53
C ALA A 4 3.60 0.63 -10.38
N TYR A 5 2.32 0.48 -10.07
CA TYR A 5 1.67 1.24 -8.99
C TYR A 5 0.98 0.27 -8.04
N LEU A 6 1.32 0.37 -6.78
CA LEU A 6 0.55 -0.33 -5.76
C LEU A 6 -0.56 0.61 -5.30
N VAL A 7 -1.79 0.12 -5.39
CA VAL A 7 -2.96 0.89 -4.98
C VAL A 7 -3.63 0.15 -3.83
N ALA A 8 -3.83 0.84 -2.73
CA ALA A 8 -4.44 0.25 -1.56
C ALA A 8 -5.46 1.22 -0.97
N MET A 9 -6.61 0.68 -0.55
CA MET A 9 -7.67 1.45 0.11
C MET A 9 -8.12 0.67 1.34
N PRO A 10 -7.31 0.65 2.40
CA PRO A 10 -7.66 -0.12 3.59
C PRO A 10 -8.77 0.53 4.41
N THR A 11 -9.55 -0.30 5.06
CA THR A 11 -10.44 0.11 6.14
C THR A 11 -9.73 -0.24 7.43
N ILE A 12 -9.32 0.76 8.19
CA ILE A 12 -8.51 0.57 9.39
C ILE A 12 -9.43 0.34 10.59
N LYS A 13 -9.25 -0.82 11.25
CA LYS A 13 -10.01 -1.18 12.44
C LYS A 13 -9.28 -0.80 13.73
N ASP A 14 -7.94 -0.84 13.69
CA ASP A 14 -7.10 -0.54 14.84
C ASP A 14 -6.07 0.49 14.42
N ASN A 15 -6.40 1.76 14.66
CA ASN A 15 -5.55 2.88 14.24
C ASN A 15 -4.19 2.88 14.92
N ASP A 16 -4.14 2.53 16.22
CA ASP A 16 -2.88 2.53 16.96
C ASP A 16 -1.93 1.46 16.44
N MET A 17 -2.43 0.24 16.24
CA MET A 17 -1.62 -0.84 15.72
C MET A 17 -1.15 -0.52 14.30
N PHE A 18 -2.06 -0.02 13.45
CA PHE A 18 -1.72 0.31 12.08
C PHE A 18 -0.62 1.37 12.04
N ALA A 19 -0.76 2.43 12.82
CA ALA A 19 0.21 3.52 12.83
C ALA A 19 1.57 3.08 13.38
N LYS A 20 1.58 2.37 14.50
CA LYS A 20 2.82 2.01 15.19
C LYS A 20 3.55 0.85 14.53
N GLU A 21 2.80 -0.18 14.14
CA GLU A 21 3.41 -1.44 13.72
C GLU A 21 3.54 -1.56 12.20
N TYR A 22 2.82 -0.75 11.45
CA TYR A 22 2.89 -0.80 9.99
C TYR A 22 3.26 0.55 9.37
N ALA A 23 2.42 1.56 9.52
CA ALA A 23 2.59 2.82 8.80
C ALA A 23 3.92 3.52 9.12
N SER A 24 4.38 3.44 10.37
CA SER A 24 5.64 4.06 10.79
C SER A 24 6.87 3.37 10.21
N LYS A 25 6.71 2.14 9.71
CA LYS A 25 7.83 1.30 9.24
C LYS A 25 7.83 1.05 7.75
N VAL A 26 6.68 1.19 7.11
CA VAL A 26 6.54 0.78 5.71
C VAL A 26 7.39 1.61 4.75
N ALA A 27 7.57 2.89 5.02
CA ALA A 27 8.36 3.76 4.14
C ALA A 27 9.80 3.27 3.99
N ASP A 28 10.39 2.78 5.08
CA ASP A 28 11.76 2.25 5.04
C ASP A 28 11.85 0.96 4.24
N THR A 29 10.78 0.18 4.19
CA THR A 29 10.79 -1.09 3.45
C THR A 29 10.70 -0.90 1.93
N ILE A 30 10.14 0.22 1.47
CA ILE A 30 10.00 0.46 0.03
C ILE A 30 11.23 1.11 -0.61
N LYS A 31 12.08 1.76 0.19
CA LYS A 31 13.27 2.46 -0.32
C LYS A 31 14.21 1.58 -1.13
N PRO A 32 14.57 0.36 -0.67
CA PRO A 32 15.46 -0.50 -1.45
C PRO A 32 14.89 -0.89 -2.81
N PHE A 33 13.58 -0.80 -2.99
CA PHE A 33 12.91 -1.14 -4.23
C PHE A 33 12.55 0.10 -5.05
N GLN A 34 13.07 1.26 -4.64
CA GLN A 34 12.90 2.53 -5.34
C GLN A 34 11.43 2.97 -5.44
N GLY A 35 10.65 2.57 -4.44
CA GLY A 35 9.25 2.98 -4.35
C GLY A 35 9.13 4.38 -3.77
N LYS A 36 8.06 5.07 -4.16
CA LYS A 36 7.73 6.35 -3.56
C LYS A 36 6.23 6.50 -3.44
N PHE A 37 5.79 7.13 -2.35
CA PHE A 37 4.39 7.43 -2.16
C PHE A 37 3.98 8.58 -3.07
N LEU A 38 2.95 8.36 -3.88
CA LEU A 38 2.32 9.41 -4.68
C LEU A 38 1.10 9.96 -3.96
N VAL A 39 0.34 9.06 -3.31
CA VAL A 39 -0.84 9.42 -2.53
C VAL A 39 -0.79 8.64 -1.22
N ARG A 40 -1.07 9.33 -0.12
CA ARG A 40 -1.15 8.70 1.20
C ARG A 40 -2.02 9.59 2.08
N THR A 41 -3.33 9.43 1.99
CA THR A 41 -4.26 10.36 2.60
C THR A 41 -5.58 9.70 2.97
N PRO A 42 -6.21 10.11 4.08
CA PRO A 42 -7.59 9.74 4.37
C PRO A 42 -8.59 10.60 3.59
N ASN A 43 -8.13 11.69 2.98
CA ASN A 43 -9.01 12.64 2.29
C ASN A 43 -9.39 12.11 0.92
N LYS A 44 -10.69 12.00 0.67
CA LYS A 44 -11.20 11.55 -0.61
C LYS A 44 -12.66 11.93 -0.78
N LEU A 45 -13.09 11.93 -2.02
CA LEU A 45 -14.49 12.10 -2.36
C LEU A 45 -14.96 10.81 -3.01
N ILE A 46 -15.85 10.10 -2.34
CA ILE A 46 -16.39 8.85 -2.86
C ILE A 46 -17.52 9.14 -3.84
N LYS A 47 -17.39 8.66 -5.05
CA LYS A 47 -18.42 8.80 -6.08
C LYS A 47 -19.33 7.57 -6.14
N GLU A 48 -18.75 6.40 -5.92
CA GLU A 48 -19.48 5.13 -5.90
C GLU A 48 -18.77 4.18 -4.96
N GLY A 49 -19.52 3.31 -4.28
CA GLY A 49 -18.97 2.29 -3.40
C GLY A 49 -18.81 2.76 -1.97
N GLU A 50 -18.23 1.88 -1.16
CA GLU A 50 -18.02 2.16 0.24
C GLU A 50 -16.83 3.07 0.47
N GLU A 51 -16.95 3.95 1.46
CA GLU A 51 -15.83 4.76 1.91
C GLU A 51 -14.83 3.89 2.68
N LYS A 52 -13.54 4.06 2.34
CA LYS A 52 -12.45 3.39 3.04
C LYS A 52 -11.66 4.44 3.84
N SER A 53 -10.92 3.97 4.85
CA SER A 53 -10.23 4.89 5.77
C SER A 53 -9.09 5.66 5.12
N LEU A 54 -8.36 5.03 4.20
CA LEU A 54 -7.12 5.57 3.66
C LEU A 54 -7.01 5.25 2.18
N THR A 55 -6.35 6.14 1.44
CA THR A 55 -5.99 5.89 0.05
C THR A 55 -4.48 5.98 -0.08
N VAL A 56 -3.86 4.93 -0.61
CA VAL A 56 -2.40 4.85 -0.78
C VAL A 56 -2.09 4.47 -2.21
N VAL A 57 -1.18 5.23 -2.83
CA VAL A 57 -0.62 4.87 -4.14
C VAL A 57 0.89 4.98 -4.03
N ILE A 58 1.59 3.90 -4.35
CA ILE A 58 3.05 3.84 -4.34
C ILE A 58 3.52 3.55 -5.75
N GLU A 59 4.45 4.35 -6.27
CA GLU A 59 5.05 4.13 -7.59
C GLU A 59 6.34 3.35 -7.46
N PHE A 60 6.50 2.35 -8.30
CA PHE A 60 7.76 1.60 -8.44
C PHE A 60 8.25 1.67 -9.88
N PRO A 61 9.58 1.54 -10.13
CA PRO A 61 10.11 1.62 -11.49
C PRO A 61 9.56 0.55 -12.43
N ASN A 62 9.21 -0.62 -11.90
CA ASN A 62 8.66 -1.72 -12.70
C ASN A 62 7.90 -2.69 -11.80
N LYS A 63 7.23 -3.66 -12.43
CA LYS A 63 6.45 -4.67 -11.72
C LYS A 63 7.31 -5.53 -10.80
N GLU A 64 8.51 -5.87 -11.26
CA GLU A 64 9.42 -6.72 -10.48
C GLU A 64 9.81 -6.07 -9.16
N LYS A 65 10.04 -4.76 -9.17
CA LYS A 65 10.35 -4.03 -7.95
C LYS A 65 9.15 -3.99 -7.01
N ALA A 66 7.95 -3.75 -7.55
CA ALA A 66 6.74 -3.72 -6.73
C ALA A 66 6.47 -5.06 -6.05
N LEU A 67 6.56 -6.14 -6.81
CA LEU A 67 6.34 -7.49 -6.28
C LEU A 67 7.47 -7.90 -5.34
N GLY A 68 8.71 -7.51 -5.67
CA GLY A 68 9.86 -7.77 -4.80
C GLY A 68 9.68 -7.11 -3.43
N TRP A 69 9.20 -5.87 -3.42
CA TRP A 69 8.90 -5.19 -2.16
C TRP A 69 7.80 -5.91 -1.39
N TYR A 70 6.69 -6.22 -2.07
CA TYR A 70 5.55 -6.86 -1.42
C TYR A 70 5.96 -8.16 -0.73
N ASN A 71 6.80 -8.96 -1.40
CA ASN A 71 7.25 -10.24 -0.89
C ASN A 71 8.53 -10.18 -0.07
N SER A 72 9.11 -8.99 0.12
CA SER A 72 10.38 -8.86 0.85
C SER A 72 10.25 -9.28 2.30
N PRO A 73 11.31 -9.85 2.90
CA PRO A 73 11.30 -10.22 4.32
C PRO A 73 10.95 -9.04 5.22
N GLU A 74 11.46 -7.86 4.91
CA GLU A 74 11.20 -6.65 5.69
C GLU A 74 9.72 -6.29 5.70
N HIS A 75 9.07 -6.34 4.54
CA HIS A 75 7.65 -6.07 4.45
C HIS A 75 6.82 -7.18 5.11
N GLN A 76 7.23 -8.44 4.91
CA GLN A 76 6.50 -9.57 5.49
C GLN A 76 6.51 -9.54 7.02
N LYS A 77 7.55 -8.97 7.62
CA LYS A 77 7.60 -8.83 9.08
C LYS A 77 6.52 -7.90 9.62
N ILE A 78 6.16 -6.87 8.86
CA ILE A 78 5.18 -5.88 9.33
C ILE A 78 3.79 -6.08 8.75
N VAL A 79 3.65 -6.83 7.66
CA VAL A 79 2.36 -7.00 6.99
C VAL A 79 1.34 -7.73 7.86
N VAL A 80 1.79 -8.59 8.78
CA VAL A 80 0.89 -9.28 9.70
C VAL A 80 0.12 -8.27 10.57
N HIS A 81 0.78 -7.20 10.97
CA HIS A 81 0.14 -6.14 11.77
C HIS A 81 -0.87 -5.37 10.95
N ARG A 82 -0.56 -5.10 9.67
CA ARG A 82 -1.51 -4.46 8.77
C ARG A 82 -2.75 -5.33 8.59
N ARG A 83 -2.57 -6.64 8.36
CA ARG A 83 -3.71 -7.54 8.17
C ARG A 83 -4.59 -7.62 9.41
N THR A 84 -3.99 -7.60 10.59
CA THR A 84 -4.73 -7.60 11.85
C THR A 84 -5.47 -6.29 12.06
N ALA A 85 -4.87 -5.17 11.69
CA ALA A 85 -5.39 -3.84 11.94
C ALA A 85 -6.39 -3.35 10.89
N THR A 86 -6.55 -4.07 9.78
CA THR A 86 -7.44 -3.65 8.70
C THR A 86 -8.52 -4.69 8.43
N ASP A 87 -9.61 -4.23 7.80
CA ASP A 87 -10.69 -5.11 7.37
C ASP A 87 -10.18 -6.03 6.26
N PRO A 88 -10.52 -7.35 6.31
CA PRO A 88 -10.09 -8.29 5.27
C PRO A 88 -10.54 -7.93 3.86
N SER A 89 -11.59 -7.14 3.73
CA SER A 89 -12.08 -6.69 2.42
C SER A 89 -11.29 -5.51 1.84
N SER A 90 -10.29 -5.01 2.57
CA SER A 90 -9.46 -3.89 2.11
C SER A 90 -8.67 -4.29 0.87
N PRO A 91 -8.88 -3.62 -0.28
CA PRO A 91 -8.20 -4.03 -1.50
C PRO A 91 -6.76 -3.53 -1.58
N ILE A 92 -5.90 -4.38 -2.12
CA ILE A 92 -4.54 -4.03 -2.50
C ILE A 92 -4.30 -4.62 -3.88
N ALA A 93 -3.85 -3.79 -4.81
CA ALA A 93 -3.60 -4.21 -6.17
C ALA A 93 -2.31 -3.61 -6.70
N VAL A 94 -1.62 -4.35 -7.55
CA VAL A 94 -0.46 -3.83 -8.28
C VAL A 94 -0.88 -3.70 -9.74
N SER A 95 -0.84 -2.47 -10.24
CA SER A 95 -1.18 -2.17 -11.63
C SER A 95 0.12 -1.84 -12.38
N TYR A 96 0.39 -2.56 -13.45
CA TYR A 96 1.67 -2.44 -14.14
C TYR A 96 1.53 -2.35 -15.67
N THR A 97 0.32 -2.38 -16.18
CA THR A 97 0.08 -2.23 -17.61
C THR A 97 -0.19 -0.77 -17.91
N HIS A 98 0.49 -0.21 -18.89
CA HIS A 98 0.24 1.16 -19.30
C HIS A 98 -0.61 1.20 -20.56
N LEU A 99 -1.30 2.29 -20.74
CA LEU A 99 -2.07 2.55 -21.95
C LEU A 99 -1.15 3.11 -23.02
N THR A 100 -1.29 2.58 -24.21
CA THR A 100 -0.52 3.06 -25.37
C THR A 100 -1.45 3.50 -26.47
#